data_b52f408b4a129e94cdc2f7cd79224e76
#
_entry.id   b52f408b4a129e94cdc2f7cd79224e76
#
_cell.length_a   1.000
_cell.length_b   1.000
_cell.length_c   1.000
_cell.angle_alpha   90.00
_cell.angle_beta   90.00
_cell.angle_gamma   90.00
#
_symmetry.space_group_name_H-M   'P 1'
#
loop_
_entity.id
_entity.type
_entity.pdbx_description
1 polymer ?
#
loop_
_entity_poly.entity_id
_entity_poly.type
_entity_poly.pdbx_seq_one_letter_code
_entity_poly.pdbx_strand_id
1 'polypeptide(L)'
;MKNLTDLYEKMISEGSLQDDRGQRVILEELEKVDYAISRSKAKSLFFKKTDNLKGVYIWGGVGCGKSMLMDLFVKNLLVSNRRVHFHAFMQEIHTSLHKARGLGKKDPLAVVANKVIKNFKVLALDEMQIKDITDAMIVGRLFTLLLDGGVKIVTTSNRIPSDLYKDGLNRQLFLPFI
;
A
#
# COMPACT_ATOMS: atom_id res chain seq x y z
N MET A 1 -3.50 15.17 16.71
CA MET A 1 -3.96 14.44 15.50
C MET A 1 -5.37 13.96 15.80
N LYS A 2 -6.32 14.15 14.90
CA LYS A 2 -7.61 13.47 15.05
C LYS A 2 -7.38 12.01 14.70
N ASN A 3 -7.84 11.12 15.55
CA ASN A 3 -7.80 9.69 15.32
C ASN A 3 -8.74 9.35 14.14
N LEU A 4 -8.41 8.37 13.32
CA LEU A 4 -9.28 7.96 12.20
C LEU A 4 -10.64 7.51 12.70
N THR A 5 -10.66 6.82 13.83
CA THR A 5 -11.88 6.41 14.53
C THR A 5 -12.75 7.62 14.89
N ASP A 6 -12.17 8.71 15.44
CA ASP A 6 -12.94 9.93 15.78
C ASP A 6 -13.58 10.57 14.54
N LEU A 7 -12.89 10.53 13.39
CA LEU A 7 -13.43 11.05 12.14
C LEU A 7 -14.55 10.16 11.60
N TYR A 8 -14.41 8.87 11.73
CA TYR A 8 -15.44 7.89 11.34
C TYR A 8 -16.69 8.05 12.20
N GLU A 9 -16.54 8.16 13.53
CA GLU A 9 -17.64 8.41 14.47
C GLU A 9 -18.38 9.73 14.14
N LYS A 10 -17.63 10.76 13.78
CA LYS A 10 -18.22 12.01 13.35
C LYS A 10 -19.09 11.84 12.09
N MET A 11 -18.62 11.08 11.09
CA MET A 11 -19.39 10.79 9.88
C MET A 11 -20.68 10.02 10.18
N ILE A 12 -20.64 9.10 11.15
CA ILE A 12 -21.84 8.39 11.62
C ILE A 12 -22.79 9.35 12.31
N SER A 13 -22.31 10.18 13.24
CA SER A 13 -23.15 11.12 13.98
C SER A 13 -23.80 12.18 13.10
N GLU A 14 -23.16 12.55 11.99
CA GLU A 14 -23.68 13.45 10.97
C GLU A 14 -24.64 12.76 9.97
N GLY A 15 -24.87 11.44 10.11
CA GLY A 15 -25.75 10.67 9.25
C GLY A 15 -25.21 10.43 7.82
N SER A 16 -23.95 10.76 7.57
CA SER A 16 -23.31 10.58 6.26
C SER A 16 -22.78 9.16 6.05
N LEU A 17 -22.70 8.35 7.11
CA LEU A 17 -22.21 7.00 7.09
C LEU A 17 -23.01 6.13 8.07
N GLN A 18 -23.25 4.88 7.70
CA GLN A 18 -23.77 3.87 8.62
C GLN A 18 -22.63 3.12 9.31
N ASP A 19 -22.81 2.80 10.59
CA ASP A 19 -21.83 2.03 11.34
C ASP A 19 -21.67 0.62 10.77
N ASP A 20 -20.43 0.20 10.55
CA ASP A 20 -20.08 -1.11 10.02
C ASP A 20 -18.89 -1.70 10.79
N ARG A 21 -19.10 -2.90 11.35
CA ARG A 21 -18.08 -3.61 12.15
C ARG A 21 -16.83 -3.93 11.33
N GLY A 22 -16.99 -4.29 10.06
CA GLY A 22 -15.84 -4.60 9.18
C GLY A 22 -15.00 -3.36 8.90
N GLN A 23 -15.65 -2.21 8.70
CA GLN A 23 -14.96 -0.94 8.52
C GLN A 23 -14.18 -0.52 9.78
N ARG A 24 -14.74 -0.76 10.99
CA ARG A 24 -14.03 -0.49 12.25
C ARG A 24 -12.74 -1.29 12.39
N VAL A 25 -12.75 -2.58 12.05
CA VAL A 25 -11.54 -3.42 12.05
C VAL A 25 -10.49 -2.88 11.09
N ILE A 26 -10.90 -2.43 9.90
CA ILE A 26 -9.98 -1.82 8.93
C ILE A 26 -9.38 -0.52 9.48
N LEU A 27 -10.18 0.31 10.13
CA LEU A 27 -9.69 1.56 10.74
C LEU A 27 -8.62 1.30 11.80
N GLU A 28 -8.83 0.31 12.67
CA GLU A 28 -7.85 -0.09 13.69
C GLU A 28 -6.50 -0.50 13.05
N GLU A 29 -6.53 -1.25 11.96
CA GLU A 29 -5.31 -1.63 11.24
C GLU A 29 -4.63 -0.44 10.56
N LEU A 30 -5.39 0.48 9.98
CA LEU A 30 -4.87 1.70 9.39
C LEU A 30 -4.24 2.64 10.44
N GLU A 31 -4.82 2.72 11.64
CA GLU A 31 -4.26 3.48 12.76
C GLU A 31 -2.94 2.89 13.24
N LYS A 32 -2.78 1.57 13.26
CA LYS A 32 -1.50 0.92 13.56
C LYS A 32 -0.42 1.33 12.55
N VAL A 33 -0.76 1.45 11.26
CA VAL A 33 0.17 1.92 10.23
C VAL A 33 0.57 3.38 10.49
N ASP A 34 -0.39 4.27 10.75
CA ASP A 34 -0.11 5.69 11.04
C ASP A 34 0.76 5.85 12.30
N TYR A 35 0.45 5.09 13.35
CA TYR A 35 1.26 5.06 14.58
C TYR A 35 2.70 4.58 14.31
N ALA A 36 2.88 3.50 13.53
CA ALA A 36 4.18 2.97 13.16
C ALA A 36 5.03 4.02 12.41
N ILE A 37 4.41 4.76 11.49
CA ILE A 37 5.05 5.83 10.73
C ILE A 37 5.47 6.98 11.66
N SER A 38 4.58 7.40 12.55
CA SER A 38 4.80 8.51 13.46
C SER A 38 5.96 8.22 14.43
N ARG A 39 6.06 6.99 14.94
CA ARG A 39 7.16 6.56 15.82
C ARG A 39 8.50 6.45 15.09
N SER A 40 8.51 6.13 13.81
CA SER A 40 9.77 6.04 13.04
C SER A 40 10.48 7.39 12.94
N LYS A 41 9.72 8.49 12.93
CA LYS A 41 10.26 9.87 12.98
C LYS A 41 10.92 10.20 14.32
N ALA A 42 10.35 9.71 15.45
CA ALA A 42 10.85 10.03 16.79
C ALA A 42 12.09 9.21 17.18
N LYS A 43 12.32 8.05 16.58
CA LYS A 43 13.38 7.09 16.96
C LYS A 43 14.66 7.16 16.12
N SER A 44 14.86 8.21 15.34
CA SER A 44 16.03 8.35 14.44
C SER A 44 17.40 8.35 15.15
N LEU A 45 17.47 8.31 16.48
CA LEU A 45 18.74 8.46 17.21
C LEU A 45 19.21 7.24 18.00
N PHE A 46 18.39 6.26 18.40
CA PHE A 46 18.91 5.26 19.37
C PHE A 46 18.46 3.79 19.25
N PHE A 47 17.43 3.38 18.50
CA PHE A 47 17.06 1.95 18.43
C PHE A 47 16.48 1.52 17.07
N LYS A 48 17.20 0.64 16.37
CA LYS A 48 16.73 -0.19 15.26
C LYS A 48 15.79 -1.31 15.76
N LYS A 49 14.64 -1.00 16.32
CA LYS A 49 13.58 -1.98 16.43
C LYS A 49 12.68 -1.78 15.22
N THR A 50 12.90 -2.59 14.19
CA THR A 50 12.06 -2.65 13.00
C THR A 50 10.64 -2.94 13.45
N ASP A 51 9.77 -1.96 13.29
CA ASP A 51 8.34 -2.15 13.42
C ASP A 51 7.94 -3.11 12.29
N ASN A 52 7.55 -4.34 12.64
CA ASN A 52 7.27 -5.41 11.66
C ASN A 52 6.02 -5.13 10.80
N LEU A 53 5.27 -4.07 11.10
CA LEU A 53 4.10 -3.69 10.32
C LEU A 53 4.54 -3.07 8.99
N LYS A 54 4.39 -3.83 7.92
CA LYS A 54 4.78 -3.46 6.56
C LYS A 54 3.70 -2.68 5.82
N GLY A 55 2.43 -2.97 6.08
CA GLY A 55 1.28 -2.34 5.45
C GLY A 55 -0.03 -3.06 5.76
N VAL A 56 -1.08 -2.72 5.01
CA VAL A 56 -2.42 -3.29 5.14
C VAL A 56 -2.97 -3.65 3.77
N TYR A 57 -3.53 -4.84 3.65
CA TYR A 57 -4.29 -5.27 2.50
C TYR A 57 -5.78 -5.31 2.85
N ILE A 58 -6.56 -4.38 2.27
CA ILE A 58 -7.99 -4.24 2.49
C ILE A 58 -8.73 -4.96 1.37
N TRP A 59 -9.51 -5.97 1.71
CA TRP A 59 -10.26 -6.71 0.72
C TRP A 59 -11.75 -6.84 1.07
N GLY A 60 -12.57 -7.06 0.05
CA GLY A 60 -14.01 -7.21 0.22
C GLY A 60 -14.78 -6.89 -1.06
N GLY A 61 -16.10 -7.09 -1.04
CA GLY A 61 -16.97 -6.83 -2.18
C GLY A 61 -17.01 -5.36 -2.62
N VAL A 62 -17.64 -5.11 -3.74
CA VAL A 62 -17.91 -3.74 -4.21
C VAL A 62 -18.89 -3.06 -3.24
N GLY A 63 -18.68 -1.78 -2.96
CA GLY A 63 -19.58 -1.00 -2.11
C GLY A 63 -19.34 -1.10 -0.60
N CYS A 64 -18.42 -1.94 -0.10
CA CYS A 64 -18.16 -2.07 1.35
C CYS A 64 -17.30 -0.95 1.96
N GLY A 65 -17.11 0.17 1.27
CA GLY A 65 -16.46 1.37 1.82
C GLY A 65 -14.93 1.40 1.77
N LYS A 66 -14.25 0.43 1.12
CA LYS A 66 -12.77 0.37 1.05
C LYS A 66 -12.12 1.68 0.60
N SER A 67 -12.63 2.25 -0.49
CA SER A 67 -12.08 3.49 -1.06
C SER A 67 -12.32 4.70 -0.15
N MET A 68 -13.44 4.73 0.57
CA MET A 68 -13.75 5.77 1.56
C MET A 68 -12.78 5.67 2.75
N LEU A 69 -12.54 4.47 3.28
CA LEU A 69 -11.57 4.26 4.37
C LEU A 69 -10.14 4.61 3.94
N MET A 70 -9.76 4.26 2.71
CA MET A 70 -8.48 4.68 2.12
C MET A 70 -8.39 6.21 2.01
N ASP A 71 -9.46 6.87 1.59
CA ASP A 71 -9.55 8.35 1.54
C ASP A 71 -9.33 8.96 2.92
N LEU A 72 -10.05 8.45 3.92
CA LEU A 72 -9.96 8.91 5.29
C LEU A 72 -8.53 8.78 5.82
N PHE A 73 -7.89 7.64 5.58
CA PHE A 73 -6.51 7.39 5.97
C PHE A 73 -5.53 8.35 5.28
N VAL A 74 -5.53 8.39 3.95
CA VAL A 74 -4.55 9.16 3.17
C VAL A 74 -4.64 10.66 3.45
N LYS A 75 -5.86 11.21 3.58
CA LYS A 75 -6.09 12.64 3.87
C LYS A 75 -5.60 13.06 5.26
N ASN A 76 -5.51 12.12 6.21
CA ASN A 76 -5.07 12.42 7.58
C ASN A 76 -3.58 12.15 7.83
N LEU A 77 -2.86 11.56 6.89
CA LEU A 77 -1.43 11.32 7.01
C LEU A 77 -0.63 12.63 7.00
N LEU A 78 0.26 12.78 7.99
CA LEU A 78 1.22 13.91 8.10
C LEU A 78 2.58 13.61 7.46
N VAL A 79 2.66 12.60 6.61
CA VAL A 79 3.87 12.21 5.89
C VAL A 79 3.66 12.26 4.39
N SER A 80 4.76 12.27 3.64
CA SER A 80 4.69 12.16 2.19
C SER A 80 4.01 10.84 1.81
N ASN A 81 2.89 10.94 1.15
CA ASN A 81 2.12 9.80 0.70
C ASN A 81 1.71 9.97 -0.76
N ARG A 82 1.38 8.86 -1.39
CA ARG A 82 0.84 8.84 -2.74
C ARG A 82 -0.30 7.83 -2.81
N ARG A 83 -1.44 8.27 -3.32
CA ARG A 83 -2.55 7.39 -3.67
C ARG A 83 -2.71 7.35 -5.19
N VAL A 84 -2.87 6.14 -5.74
CA VAL A 84 -2.99 5.89 -7.18
C VAL A 84 -3.66 4.53 -7.41
N HIS A 85 -4.38 4.38 -8.51
CA HIS A 85 -4.87 3.08 -8.93
C HIS A 85 -3.71 2.15 -9.28
N PHE A 86 -3.79 0.89 -8.86
CA PHE A 86 -2.73 -0.09 -9.07
C PHE A 86 -2.30 -0.20 -10.54
N HIS A 87 -3.25 -0.24 -11.45
CA HIS A 87 -2.94 -0.32 -12.88
C HIS A 87 -2.16 0.89 -13.40
N ALA A 88 -2.56 2.10 -13.02
CA ALA A 88 -1.85 3.32 -13.40
C ALA A 88 -0.42 3.35 -12.80
N PHE A 89 -0.28 2.92 -11.55
CA PHE A 89 1.03 2.77 -10.93
C PHE A 89 1.92 1.81 -11.70
N MET A 90 1.41 0.63 -12.10
CA MET A 90 2.18 -0.35 -12.87
C MET A 90 2.59 0.18 -14.24
N GLN A 91 1.73 0.93 -14.94
CA GLN A 91 2.10 1.59 -16.19
C GLN A 91 3.28 2.56 -16.04
N GLU A 92 3.29 3.34 -14.96
CA GLU A 92 4.42 4.24 -14.64
C GLU A 92 5.70 3.45 -14.32
N ILE A 93 5.58 2.34 -13.58
CA ILE A 93 6.70 1.45 -13.27
C ILE A 93 7.29 0.87 -14.56
N HIS A 94 6.46 0.31 -15.46
CA HIS A 94 6.92 -0.21 -16.77
C HIS A 94 7.63 0.85 -17.59
N THR A 95 7.07 2.05 -17.68
CA THR A 95 7.69 3.19 -18.38
C THR A 95 9.04 3.55 -17.78
N SER A 96 9.11 3.59 -16.46
CA SER A 96 10.35 3.93 -15.74
C SER A 96 11.41 2.84 -15.89
N LEU A 97 11.00 1.57 -15.87
CA LEU A 97 11.89 0.43 -16.13
C LEU A 97 12.48 0.48 -17.55
N HIS A 98 11.64 0.76 -18.56
CA HIS A 98 12.09 0.89 -19.94
C HIS A 98 13.17 1.98 -20.05
N LYS A 99 12.92 3.16 -19.47
CA LYS A 99 13.90 4.26 -19.44
C LYS A 99 15.21 3.86 -18.73
N ALA A 100 15.11 3.21 -17.58
CA ALA A 100 16.29 2.79 -16.82
C ALA A 100 17.14 1.74 -17.57
N ARG A 101 16.49 0.82 -18.28
CA ARG A 101 17.15 -0.15 -19.17
C ARG A 101 17.88 0.55 -20.32
N GLY A 102 17.24 1.51 -20.97
CA GLY A 102 17.84 2.31 -22.05
C GLY A 102 19.06 3.11 -21.61
N LEU A 103 19.17 3.45 -20.32
CA LEU A 103 20.32 4.11 -19.72
C LEU A 103 21.41 3.13 -19.22
N GLY A 104 21.31 1.85 -19.54
CA GLY A 104 22.31 0.83 -19.17
C GLY A 104 22.44 0.56 -17.67
N LYS A 105 21.39 0.82 -16.86
CA LYS A 105 21.43 0.56 -15.42
C LYS A 105 21.51 -0.92 -15.12
N LYS A 106 22.43 -1.35 -14.25
CA LYS A 106 22.61 -2.77 -13.86
C LYS A 106 21.35 -3.36 -13.21
N ASP A 107 20.66 -2.59 -12.37
CA ASP A 107 19.40 -2.96 -11.73
C ASP A 107 18.34 -1.88 -11.94
N PRO A 108 17.62 -1.91 -13.07
CA PRO A 108 16.59 -0.94 -13.38
C PRO A 108 15.48 -0.87 -12.34
N LEU A 109 15.09 -2.02 -11.75
CA LEU A 109 14.00 -2.07 -10.78
C LEU A 109 14.39 -1.41 -9.45
N ALA A 110 15.61 -1.63 -8.98
CA ALA A 110 16.11 -0.95 -7.80
C ALA A 110 16.21 0.58 -8.01
N VAL A 111 16.58 1.04 -9.20
CA VAL A 111 16.58 2.48 -9.54
C VAL A 111 15.18 3.07 -9.44
N VAL A 112 14.17 2.37 -9.97
CA VAL A 112 12.77 2.80 -9.93
C VAL A 112 12.24 2.78 -8.49
N ALA A 113 12.49 1.69 -7.74
CA ALA A 113 12.11 1.58 -6.34
C ALA A 113 12.71 2.70 -5.48
N ASN A 114 14.00 2.99 -5.64
CA ASN A 114 14.68 4.06 -4.91
C ASN A 114 14.07 5.45 -5.16
N LYS A 115 13.54 5.69 -6.37
CA LYS A 115 12.82 6.93 -6.66
C LYS A 115 11.52 7.03 -5.85
N VAL A 116 10.77 5.94 -5.72
CA VAL A 116 9.55 5.89 -4.90
C VAL A 116 9.89 6.07 -3.42
N ILE A 117 10.89 5.35 -2.90
CA ILE A 117 11.35 5.40 -1.50
C ILE A 117 11.76 6.81 -1.07
N LYS A 118 12.44 7.54 -1.95
CA LYS A 118 12.87 8.92 -1.68
C LYS A 118 11.71 9.88 -1.56
N ASN A 119 10.64 9.66 -2.32
CA ASN A 119 9.54 10.60 -2.42
C ASN A 119 8.39 10.31 -1.44
N PHE A 120 8.16 9.05 -1.08
CA PHE A 120 6.97 8.67 -0.35
C PHE A 120 7.29 7.76 0.85
N LYS A 121 6.60 8.00 1.97
CA LYS A 121 6.60 7.12 3.14
C LYS A 121 5.43 6.15 3.15
N VAL A 122 4.34 6.51 2.47
CA VAL A 122 3.16 5.66 2.28
C VAL A 122 2.80 5.62 0.80
N LEU A 123 2.56 4.42 0.31
CA LEU A 123 2.00 4.15 -1.01
C LEU A 123 0.65 3.48 -0.83
N ALA A 124 -0.41 4.18 -1.24
CA ALA A 124 -1.78 3.69 -1.22
C ALA A 124 -2.20 3.31 -2.65
N LEU A 125 -2.54 2.04 -2.85
CA LEU A 125 -2.85 1.48 -4.16
C LEU A 125 -4.31 1.01 -4.20
N ASP A 126 -5.12 1.69 -4.99
CA ASP A 126 -6.50 1.28 -5.18
C ASP A 126 -6.62 0.15 -6.22
N GLU A 127 -7.56 -0.75 -5.94
CA GLU A 127 -7.99 -1.81 -6.86
C GLU A 127 -6.83 -2.72 -7.30
N MET A 128 -6.04 -3.21 -6.33
CA MET A 128 -4.95 -4.13 -6.63
C MET A 128 -5.49 -5.39 -7.30
N GLN A 129 -5.09 -5.58 -8.55
CA GLN A 129 -5.42 -6.74 -9.34
C GLN A 129 -4.25 -7.07 -10.28
N ILE A 130 -3.69 -8.27 -10.13
CA ILE A 130 -2.59 -8.76 -10.98
C ILE A 130 -3.21 -9.70 -12.02
N LYS A 131 -3.06 -9.36 -13.30
CA LYS A 131 -3.66 -10.09 -14.41
C LYS A 131 -2.64 -10.87 -15.25
N ASP A 132 -1.42 -10.42 -15.31
CA ASP A 132 -0.39 -11.03 -16.15
C ASP A 132 0.89 -11.36 -15.35
N ILE A 133 1.72 -12.23 -15.94
CA ILE A 133 2.97 -12.71 -15.34
C ILE A 133 4.01 -11.59 -15.18
N THR A 134 4.04 -10.63 -16.11
CA THR A 134 5.02 -9.55 -16.08
C THR A 134 4.80 -8.68 -14.83
N ASP A 135 3.53 -8.33 -14.58
CA ASP A 135 3.15 -7.59 -13.39
C ASP A 135 3.45 -8.41 -12.12
N ALA A 136 3.10 -9.70 -12.09
CA ALA A 136 3.34 -10.55 -10.94
C ALA A 136 4.84 -10.60 -10.54
N MET A 137 5.71 -10.77 -11.51
CA MET A 137 7.16 -10.82 -11.28
C MET A 137 7.73 -9.48 -10.83
N ILE A 138 7.26 -8.37 -11.42
CA ILE A 138 7.72 -7.03 -11.06
C ILE A 138 7.20 -6.66 -9.66
N VAL A 139 5.92 -6.88 -9.37
CA VAL A 139 5.27 -6.48 -8.13
C VAL A 139 5.93 -7.13 -6.93
N GLY A 140 6.18 -8.43 -6.95
CA GLY A 140 6.81 -9.14 -5.84
C GLY A 140 8.14 -8.49 -5.45
N ARG A 141 9.05 -8.33 -6.41
CA ARG A 141 10.37 -7.74 -6.16
C ARG A 141 10.29 -6.24 -5.85
N LEU A 142 9.45 -5.50 -6.55
CA LEU A 142 9.26 -4.06 -6.32
C LEU A 142 8.79 -3.80 -4.89
N PHE A 143 7.74 -4.51 -4.45
CA PHE A 143 7.20 -4.29 -3.11
C PHE A 143 8.20 -4.71 -2.03
N THR A 144 8.96 -5.79 -2.22
CA THR A 144 10.06 -6.13 -1.32
C THR A 144 11.03 -4.96 -1.17
N LEU A 145 11.50 -4.38 -2.28
CA LEU A 145 12.40 -3.23 -2.26
C LEU A 145 11.79 -2.00 -1.57
N LEU A 146 10.49 -1.73 -1.80
CA LEU A 146 9.80 -0.60 -1.19
C LEU A 146 9.64 -0.80 0.32
N LEU A 147 9.23 -1.99 0.76
CA LEU A 147 9.04 -2.34 2.17
C LEU A 147 10.37 -2.33 2.93
N ASP A 148 11.43 -2.88 2.34
CA ASP A 148 12.79 -2.84 2.91
C ASP A 148 13.34 -1.40 2.96
N GLY A 149 12.93 -0.57 2.01
CA GLY A 149 13.21 0.86 1.99
C GLY A 149 12.37 1.69 2.98
N GLY A 150 11.49 1.05 3.76
CA GLY A 150 10.68 1.67 4.80
C GLY A 150 9.39 2.33 4.32
N VAL A 151 8.99 2.11 3.07
CA VAL A 151 7.68 2.54 2.57
C VAL A 151 6.60 1.62 3.14
N LYS A 152 5.54 2.19 3.70
CA LYS A 152 4.35 1.43 4.09
C LYS A 152 3.41 1.33 2.89
N ILE A 153 2.90 0.13 2.63
CA ILE A 153 2.02 -0.12 1.48
C ILE A 153 0.62 -0.44 2.00
N VAL A 154 -0.37 0.33 1.54
CA VAL A 154 -1.79 0.07 1.83
C VAL A 154 -2.49 -0.16 0.50
N THR A 155 -3.20 -1.28 0.38
CA THR A 155 -3.88 -1.64 -0.86
C THR A 155 -5.34 -1.95 -0.64
N THR A 156 -6.19 -1.62 -1.62
CA THR A 156 -7.56 -2.11 -1.69
C THR A 156 -7.70 -3.15 -2.81
N SER A 157 -8.55 -4.15 -2.63
CA SER A 157 -8.86 -5.15 -3.65
C SER A 157 -10.27 -5.71 -3.48
N ASN A 158 -10.83 -6.22 -4.56
CA ASN A 158 -12.06 -7.03 -4.53
C ASN A 158 -11.76 -8.54 -4.38
N ARG A 159 -10.49 -8.91 -4.25
CA ARG A 159 -10.03 -10.31 -4.12
C ARG A 159 -9.35 -10.52 -2.78
N ILE A 160 -9.55 -11.69 -2.18
CA ILE A 160 -8.75 -12.10 -1.02
C ILE A 160 -7.28 -12.31 -1.45
N PRO A 161 -6.32 -12.19 -0.53
CA PRO A 161 -4.90 -12.37 -0.87
C PRO A 161 -4.61 -13.67 -1.60
N SER A 162 -5.19 -14.79 -1.16
CA SER A 162 -5.01 -16.11 -1.78
C SER A 162 -5.52 -16.19 -3.23
N ASP A 163 -6.40 -15.30 -3.65
CA ASP A 163 -6.94 -15.25 -5.01
C ASP A 163 -6.21 -14.25 -5.92
N LEU A 164 -5.23 -13.53 -5.38
CA LEU A 164 -4.34 -12.74 -6.21
C LEU A 164 -3.53 -13.63 -7.12
N TYR A 165 -3.67 -13.40 -8.42
CA TYR A 165 -2.96 -14.14 -9.47
C TYR A 165 -3.16 -15.66 -9.36
N LYS A 166 -4.38 -16.13 -8.93
CA LYS A 166 -4.69 -17.52 -8.60
C LYS A 166 -4.38 -18.51 -9.73
N ASP A 167 -4.76 -18.19 -10.95
CA ASP A 167 -4.58 -19.04 -12.11
C ASP A 167 -3.39 -18.59 -12.98
N GLY A 168 -2.50 -17.81 -12.41
CA GLY A 168 -1.38 -17.22 -13.12
C GLY A 168 -0.22 -18.18 -13.36
N LEU A 169 0.41 -18.06 -14.51
CA LEU A 169 1.61 -18.82 -14.86
C LEU A 169 2.75 -18.51 -13.85
N ASN A 170 3.44 -19.56 -13.38
CA ASN A 170 4.52 -19.44 -12.39
C ASN A 170 4.09 -18.77 -11.06
N ARG A 171 2.84 -18.94 -10.65
CA ARG A 171 2.28 -18.39 -9.43
C ARG A 171 3.12 -18.68 -8.19
N GLN A 172 3.82 -19.83 -8.14
CA GLN A 172 4.71 -20.20 -7.04
C GLN A 172 5.81 -19.16 -6.76
N LEU A 173 6.23 -18.39 -7.77
CA LEU A 173 7.20 -17.32 -7.60
C LEU A 173 6.58 -16.05 -6.95
N PHE A 174 5.26 -15.95 -6.99
CA PHE A 174 4.51 -14.85 -6.39
C PHE A 174 3.99 -15.16 -4.98
N LEU A 175 3.83 -16.45 -4.62
CA LEU A 175 3.31 -16.87 -3.32
C LEU A 175 4.05 -16.27 -2.11
N PRO A 176 5.40 -16.15 -2.09
CA PRO A 176 6.10 -15.56 -0.96
C PRO A 176 5.73 -14.11 -0.70
N PHE A 177 5.07 -13.46 -1.65
CA PHE A 177 4.63 -12.07 -1.57
C PHE A 177 3.19 -11.95 -1.00
N ILE A 178 2.33 -12.96 -1.19
CA ILE A 178 0.97 -13.00 -0.66
C ILE A 178 0.98 -13.28 0.84
#